data_6b5f39abee44b646615face8e8e3567a
#
_entry.id   6b5f39abee44b646615face8e8e3567a
#
_cell.length_a   1.000
_cell.length_b   1.000
_cell.length_c   1.000
_cell.angle_alpha   90.00
_cell.angle_beta   90.00
_cell.angle_gamma   90.00
#
_symmetry.space_group_name_H-M   'P 1'
#
loop_
_entity.id
_entity.type
_entity.pdbx_description
1 polymer ?
#
loop_
_entity_poly.entity_id
_entity_poly.type
_entity_poly.pdbx_seq_one_letter_code
_entity_poly.pdbx_strand_id
1 'polypeptide(L)'
;MTDQTLSGRTAIVTGAGRGIGRAAALALAGAGADVALAARSEDQLERVAGEVEDLGRRALVVPTDVTDRDAVARLVTRTVEGLGGIDVLVNNSGVVDSTPLLAQEPEQWDRVFDTNVRGTYLATRAAGEHLVAQGSGKVVNIASNFAFKGVPGHAAYCASKAAVVAFTRTMSVEWARHNVQVNALAPGYVATDLNAELRADEEAQAKVLRSVPARRMGEPEEMAPWMVLLAGPASDFMTGETVVVDGGQTAR
;
A
#
# COMPACT_ATOMS: atom_id res chain seq x y z
N MET A 1 10.15 -11.16 22.32
CA MET A 1 8.96 -11.93 21.89
C MET A 1 8.38 -11.17 20.71
N THR A 2 8.37 -11.75 19.53
CA THR A 2 7.67 -11.19 18.38
C THR A 2 6.18 -11.15 18.72
N ASP A 3 5.60 -9.98 18.64
CA ASP A 3 4.18 -9.77 18.91
C ASP A 3 3.36 -10.45 17.80
N GLN A 4 2.74 -11.59 18.11
CA GLN A 4 2.00 -12.45 17.15
C GLN A 4 0.56 -11.95 16.99
N THR A 5 0.37 -10.62 16.90
CA THR A 5 -0.96 -9.98 16.87
C THR A 5 -1.79 -10.35 15.64
N LEU A 6 -1.16 -10.87 14.57
CA LEU A 6 -1.81 -11.30 13.33
C LEU A 6 -1.79 -12.83 13.15
N SER A 7 -1.52 -13.59 14.22
CA SER A 7 -1.51 -15.06 14.14
C SER A 7 -2.85 -15.61 13.63
N GLY A 8 -2.77 -16.49 12.61
CA GLY A 8 -3.94 -17.08 11.96
C GLY A 8 -4.67 -16.16 10.99
N ARG A 9 -4.13 -14.96 10.71
CA ARG A 9 -4.66 -14.04 9.69
C ARG A 9 -4.00 -14.25 8.35
N THR A 10 -4.74 -13.94 7.29
CA THR A 10 -4.27 -13.94 5.90
C THR A 10 -4.30 -12.53 5.34
N ALA A 11 -3.16 -12.08 4.81
CA ALA A 11 -3.02 -10.76 4.21
C ALA A 11 -2.74 -10.84 2.71
N ILE A 12 -3.36 -9.98 1.91
CA ILE A 12 -2.97 -9.69 0.53
C ILE A 12 -2.17 -8.39 0.53
N VAL A 13 -0.99 -8.39 -0.11
CA VAL A 13 -0.20 -7.18 -0.32
C VAL A 13 0.04 -6.96 -1.81
N THR A 14 -0.49 -5.86 -2.37
CA THR A 14 -0.22 -5.49 -3.77
C THR A 14 1.07 -4.67 -3.86
N GLY A 15 1.81 -4.82 -4.99
CA GLY A 15 3.13 -4.20 -5.12
C GLY A 15 4.15 -4.77 -4.13
N ALA A 16 4.01 -6.04 -3.74
CA ALA A 16 4.78 -6.69 -2.67
C ALA A 16 6.25 -6.97 -3.02
N GLY A 17 6.65 -6.87 -4.29
CA GLY A 17 7.98 -7.35 -4.73
C GLY A 17 9.17 -6.49 -4.27
N ARG A 18 8.96 -5.27 -3.77
CA ARG A 18 10.02 -4.33 -3.36
C ARG A 18 9.49 -3.17 -2.50
N GLY A 19 10.41 -2.36 -1.97
CA GLY A 19 10.11 -1.11 -1.26
C GLY A 19 9.12 -1.28 -0.11
N ILE A 20 8.16 -0.37 0.00
CA ILE A 20 7.16 -0.37 1.08
C ILE A 20 6.32 -1.64 1.07
N GLY A 21 5.97 -2.18 -0.12
CA GLY A 21 5.17 -3.40 -0.23
C GLY A 21 5.91 -4.63 0.32
N ARG A 22 7.22 -4.78 0.01
CA ARG A 22 8.04 -5.83 0.61
C ARG A 22 8.14 -5.67 2.13
N ALA A 23 8.44 -4.45 2.60
CA ALA A 23 8.52 -4.19 4.04
C ALA A 23 7.19 -4.47 4.76
N ALA A 24 6.04 -4.13 4.13
CA ALA A 24 4.72 -4.46 4.64
C ALA A 24 4.49 -5.98 4.73
N ALA A 25 4.81 -6.72 3.66
CA ALA A 25 4.67 -8.18 3.63
C ALA A 25 5.46 -8.86 4.74
N LEU A 26 6.74 -8.47 4.92
CA LEU A 26 7.61 -9.01 5.95
C LEU A 26 7.13 -8.64 7.36
N ALA A 27 6.65 -7.41 7.57
CA ALA A 27 6.15 -6.99 8.86
C ALA A 27 4.86 -7.74 9.26
N LEU A 28 3.93 -7.93 8.31
CA LEU A 28 2.71 -8.70 8.54
C LEU A 28 3.03 -10.17 8.82
N ALA A 29 3.98 -10.77 8.09
CA ALA A 29 4.48 -12.11 8.34
C ALA A 29 5.16 -12.23 9.71
N GLY A 30 6.02 -11.29 10.08
CA GLY A 30 6.65 -11.21 11.39
C GLY A 30 5.65 -11.08 12.54
N ALA A 31 4.50 -10.45 12.30
CA ALA A 31 3.38 -10.38 13.23
C ALA A 31 2.47 -11.63 13.22
N GLY A 32 2.77 -12.65 12.40
CA GLY A 32 2.09 -13.94 12.40
C GLY A 32 1.10 -14.19 11.26
N ALA A 33 0.97 -13.28 10.29
CA ALA A 33 0.09 -13.47 9.15
C ALA A 33 0.71 -14.35 8.07
N ASP A 34 -0.11 -15.13 7.36
CA ASP A 34 0.23 -15.69 6.06
C ASP A 34 -0.02 -14.64 4.97
N VAL A 35 0.81 -14.60 3.91
CA VAL A 35 0.81 -13.47 3.00
C VAL A 35 0.69 -13.90 1.54
N ALA A 36 -0.33 -13.40 0.84
CA ALA A 36 -0.41 -13.44 -0.61
C ALA A 36 0.31 -12.21 -1.18
N LEU A 37 1.33 -12.44 -1.97
CA LEU A 37 2.23 -11.46 -2.56
C LEU A 37 1.82 -11.20 -4.02
N ALA A 38 1.43 -9.97 -4.33
CA ALA A 38 0.95 -9.60 -5.66
C ALA A 38 1.77 -8.46 -6.27
N ALA A 39 2.33 -8.68 -7.44
CA ALA A 39 2.98 -7.69 -8.31
C ALA A 39 3.16 -8.30 -9.71
N ARG A 40 3.65 -7.51 -10.66
CA ARG A 40 3.87 -8.00 -12.03
C ARG A 40 5.11 -8.89 -12.20
N SER A 41 6.15 -8.65 -11.38
CA SER A 41 7.43 -9.37 -11.47
C SER A 41 7.43 -10.59 -10.55
N GLU A 42 7.28 -11.78 -11.13
CA GLU A 42 7.28 -13.03 -10.41
C GLU A 42 8.59 -13.28 -9.66
N ASP A 43 9.73 -13.02 -10.29
CA ASP A 43 11.06 -13.19 -9.67
C ASP A 43 11.25 -12.33 -8.40
N GLN A 44 10.65 -11.13 -8.37
CA GLN A 44 10.68 -10.29 -7.18
C GLN A 44 9.79 -10.87 -6.07
N LEU A 45 8.62 -11.40 -6.45
CA LEU A 45 7.69 -11.99 -5.49
C LEU A 45 8.26 -13.28 -4.89
N GLU A 46 8.92 -14.13 -5.69
CA GLU A 46 9.55 -15.37 -5.21
C GLU A 46 10.64 -15.10 -4.17
N ARG A 47 11.44 -14.04 -4.37
CA ARG A 47 12.43 -13.63 -3.35
C ARG A 47 11.76 -13.22 -2.04
N VAL A 48 10.71 -12.42 -2.11
CA VAL A 48 9.97 -11.99 -0.91
C VAL A 48 9.22 -13.16 -0.27
N ALA A 49 8.75 -14.13 -1.07
CA ALA A 49 8.14 -15.34 -0.56
C ALA A 49 9.12 -16.15 0.29
N GLY A 50 10.37 -16.35 -0.18
CA GLY A 50 11.41 -16.98 0.63
C GLY A 50 11.67 -16.26 1.95
N GLU A 51 11.69 -14.93 1.95
CA GLU A 51 11.86 -14.14 3.18
C GLU A 51 10.67 -14.28 4.15
N VAL A 52 9.43 -14.41 3.64
CA VAL A 52 8.24 -14.69 4.45
C VAL A 52 8.29 -16.10 5.03
N GLU A 53 8.74 -17.07 4.25
CA GLU A 53 8.91 -18.47 4.69
C GLU A 53 10.00 -18.61 5.74
N ASP A 54 11.10 -17.85 5.65
CA ASP A 54 12.15 -17.77 6.68
C ASP A 54 11.61 -17.25 8.04
N LEU A 55 10.51 -16.47 8.02
CA LEU A 55 9.79 -16.05 9.21
C LEU A 55 8.80 -17.12 9.73
N GLY A 56 8.76 -18.31 9.09
CA GLY A 56 7.88 -19.42 9.48
C GLY A 56 6.41 -19.21 9.07
N ARG A 57 6.15 -18.35 8.06
CA ARG A 57 4.79 -18.10 7.55
C ARG A 57 4.64 -18.61 6.13
N ARG A 58 3.37 -18.86 5.73
CA ARG A 58 3.08 -19.25 4.35
C ARG A 58 3.09 -18.02 3.46
N ALA A 59 3.75 -18.15 2.30
CA ALA A 59 3.69 -17.17 1.23
C ALA A 59 2.95 -17.74 0.03
N LEU A 60 2.16 -16.92 -0.65
CA LEU A 60 1.51 -17.29 -1.91
C LEU A 60 1.87 -16.25 -2.96
N VAL A 61 2.64 -16.66 -3.96
CA VAL A 61 2.99 -15.79 -5.08
C VAL A 61 1.88 -15.79 -6.13
N VAL A 62 1.38 -14.60 -6.46
CA VAL A 62 0.35 -14.40 -7.49
C VAL A 62 0.73 -13.23 -8.38
N PRO A 63 1.37 -13.48 -9.54
CA PRO A 63 1.66 -12.43 -10.51
C PRO A 63 0.39 -11.71 -10.92
N THR A 64 0.33 -10.39 -10.66
CA THR A 64 -0.89 -9.61 -10.81
C THR A 64 -0.58 -8.20 -11.32
N ASP A 65 -1.23 -7.80 -12.40
CA ASP A 65 -1.39 -6.39 -12.75
C ASP A 65 -2.70 -5.89 -12.13
N VAL A 66 -2.61 -4.91 -11.22
CA VAL A 66 -3.78 -4.37 -10.51
C VAL A 66 -4.73 -3.60 -11.42
N THR A 67 -4.32 -3.24 -12.64
CA THR A 67 -5.17 -2.58 -13.63
C THR A 67 -6.03 -3.59 -14.40
N ASP A 68 -5.69 -4.88 -14.36
CA ASP A 68 -6.45 -5.98 -14.96
C ASP A 68 -7.43 -6.56 -13.93
N ARG A 69 -8.74 -6.37 -14.21
CA ARG A 69 -9.83 -6.86 -13.36
C ARG A 69 -9.77 -8.37 -13.14
N ASP A 70 -9.47 -9.14 -14.19
CA ASP A 70 -9.49 -10.59 -14.11
C ASP A 70 -8.26 -11.12 -13.36
N ALA A 71 -7.10 -10.45 -13.50
CA ALA A 71 -5.92 -10.76 -12.68
C ALA A 71 -6.18 -10.49 -11.19
N VAL A 72 -6.85 -9.39 -10.85
CA VAL A 72 -7.25 -9.08 -9.47
C VAL A 72 -8.26 -10.10 -8.93
N ALA A 73 -9.24 -10.51 -9.72
CA ALA A 73 -10.18 -11.56 -9.33
C ALA A 73 -9.45 -12.89 -9.06
N ARG A 74 -8.51 -13.28 -9.93
CA ARG A 74 -7.66 -14.48 -9.72
C ARG A 74 -6.81 -14.37 -8.45
N LEU A 75 -6.24 -13.20 -8.14
CA LEU A 75 -5.50 -12.98 -6.90
C LEU A 75 -6.35 -13.33 -5.67
N VAL A 76 -7.56 -12.79 -5.60
CA VAL A 76 -8.49 -13.03 -4.48
C VAL A 76 -8.86 -14.52 -4.39
N THR A 77 -9.28 -15.13 -5.50
CA THR A 77 -9.65 -16.56 -5.54
C THR A 77 -8.50 -17.46 -5.09
N ARG A 78 -7.29 -17.25 -5.66
CA ARG A 78 -6.12 -18.03 -5.28
C ARG A 78 -5.72 -17.84 -3.82
N THR A 79 -5.89 -16.63 -3.27
CA THR A 79 -5.61 -16.38 -1.85
C THR A 79 -6.56 -17.17 -0.95
N VAL A 80 -7.86 -17.13 -1.24
CA VAL A 80 -8.86 -17.88 -0.48
C VAL A 80 -8.60 -19.40 -0.55
N GLU A 81 -8.33 -19.93 -1.74
CA GLU A 81 -8.05 -21.35 -1.95
C GLU A 81 -6.72 -21.79 -1.31
N GLY A 82 -5.66 -21.01 -1.46
CA GLY A 82 -4.30 -21.36 -1.02
C GLY A 82 -4.02 -21.08 0.45
N LEU A 83 -4.57 -19.99 1.01
CA LEU A 83 -4.31 -19.58 2.39
C LEU A 83 -5.52 -19.68 3.31
N GLY A 84 -6.72 -19.97 2.78
CA GLY A 84 -7.90 -20.29 3.57
C GLY A 84 -8.83 -19.11 3.85
N GLY A 85 -8.53 -17.90 3.37
CA GLY A 85 -9.38 -16.71 3.58
C GLY A 85 -8.63 -15.42 3.30
N ILE A 86 -9.25 -14.29 3.65
CA ILE A 86 -8.64 -12.95 3.57
C ILE A 86 -9.08 -12.19 4.82
N ASP A 87 -8.14 -11.69 5.60
CA ASP A 87 -8.39 -10.82 6.76
C ASP A 87 -7.92 -9.38 6.51
N VAL A 88 -6.83 -9.23 5.74
CA VAL A 88 -6.16 -7.95 5.51
C VAL A 88 -5.91 -7.75 4.01
N LEU A 89 -6.24 -6.56 3.51
CA LEU A 89 -5.83 -6.10 2.18
C LEU A 89 -4.93 -4.87 2.33
N VAL A 90 -3.71 -4.93 1.80
CA VAL A 90 -2.83 -3.78 1.65
C VAL A 90 -2.75 -3.37 0.18
N ASN A 91 -3.38 -2.26 -0.17
CA ASN A 91 -3.30 -1.64 -1.48
C ASN A 91 -2.06 -0.74 -1.56
N ASN A 92 -0.93 -1.31 -1.98
CA ASN A 92 0.33 -0.59 -2.05
C ASN A 92 0.81 -0.36 -3.50
N SER A 93 0.30 -1.08 -4.49
CA SER A 93 0.67 -0.83 -5.89
C SER A 93 0.47 0.63 -6.28
N GLY A 94 1.49 1.24 -6.87
CA GLY A 94 1.42 2.62 -7.30
C GLY A 94 2.56 3.01 -8.22
N VAL A 95 2.31 4.04 -9.03
CA VAL A 95 3.28 4.68 -9.92
C VAL A 95 3.25 6.18 -9.71
N VAL A 96 4.36 6.84 -10.01
CA VAL A 96 4.49 8.29 -10.01
C VAL A 96 4.73 8.78 -11.44
N ASP A 97 4.29 9.98 -11.72
CA ASP A 97 4.68 10.78 -12.87
C ASP A 97 5.07 12.16 -12.37
N SER A 98 6.21 12.68 -12.83
CA SER A 98 6.77 13.97 -12.43
C SER A 98 6.83 14.98 -13.59
N THR A 99 6.03 14.75 -14.64
CA THR A 99 5.97 15.62 -15.80
C THR A 99 5.11 16.85 -15.51
N PRO A 100 5.60 18.08 -15.78
CA PRO A 100 4.78 19.29 -15.69
C PRO A 100 3.53 19.21 -16.55
N LEU A 101 2.39 19.72 -16.06
CA LEU A 101 1.06 19.52 -16.67
C LEU A 101 1.00 19.84 -18.17
N LEU A 102 1.64 20.92 -18.60
CA LEU A 102 1.61 21.32 -20.03
C LEU A 102 2.50 20.46 -20.95
N ALA A 103 3.34 19.61 -20.35
CA ALA A 103 4.19 18.65 -21.07
C ALA A 103 3.76 17.20 -20.81
N GLN A 104 2.76 16.99 -19.96
CA GLN A 104 2.24 15.66 -19.63
C GLN A 104 1.26 15.19 -20.70
N GLU A 105 1.54 14.04 -21.29
CA GLU A 105 0.61 13.42 -22.24
C GLU A 105 -0.55 12.74 -21.47
N PRO A 106 -1.77 12.71 -22.07
CA PRO A 106 -2.94 12.09 -21.43
C PRO A 106 -2.70 10.66 -20.94
N GLU A 107 -1.93 9.87 -21.68
CA GLU A 107 -1.60 8.47 -21.35
C GLU A 107 -0.76 8.35 -20.07
N GLN A 108 0.05 9.37 -19.76
CA GLN A 108 0.80 9.42 -18.50
C GLN A 108 -0.14 9.66 -17.32
N TRP A 109 -1.11 10.54 -17.48
CA TRP A 109 -2.18 10.76 -16.51
C TRP A 109 -3.00 9.50 -16.29
N ASP A 110 -3.49 8.89 -17.36
CA ASP A 110 -4.32 7.68 -17.33
C ASP A 110 -3.58 6.54 -16.64
N ARG A 111 -2.31 6.30 -16.96
CA ARG A 111 -1.47 5.28 -16.30
C ARG A 111 -1.40 5.48 -14.78
N VAL A 112 -1.29 6.73 -14.31
CA VAL A 112 -1.24 7.02 -12.87
C VAL A 112 -2.60 6.72 -12.22
N PHE A 113 -3.70 7.14 -12.84
CA PHE A 113 -5.04 6.89 -12.31
C PHE A 113 -5.44 5.42 -12.40
N ASP A 114 -5.12 4.73 -13.48
CA ASP A 114 -5.41 3.31 -13.63
C ASP A 114 -4.70 2.48 -12.56
N THR A 115 -3.42 2.78 -12.29
CA THR A 115 -2.69 2.02 -11.26
C THR A 115 -3.11 2.43 -9.85
N ASN A 116 -3.07 3.74 -9.54
CA ASN A 116 -3.18 4.21 -8.16
C ASN A 116 -4.63 4.24 -7.65
N VAL A 117 -5.60 4.53 -8.53
CA VAL A 117 -7.00 4.70 -8.16
C VAL A 117 -7.83 3.49 -8.58
N ARG A 118 -7.85 3.17 -9.88
CA ARG A 118 -8.62 2.06 -10.39
C ARG A 118 -8.13 0.72 -9.85
N GLY A 119 -6.81 0.51 -9.76
CA GLY A 119 -6.22 -0.69 -9.16
C GLY A 119 -6.60 -0.87 -7.68
N THR A 120 -6.53 0.22 -6.88
CA THR A 120 -7.00 0.23 -5.48
C THR A 120 -8.49 -0.11 -5.40
N TYR A 121 -9.32 0.48 -6.26
CA TYR A 121 -10.76 0.16 -6.33
C TYR A 121 -11.00 -1.31 -6.66
N LEU A 122 -10.35 -1.85 -7.70
CA LEU A 122 -10.55 -3.23 -8.13
C LEU A 122 -10.18 -4.24 -7.03
N ALA A 123 -9.02 -4.06 -6.40
CA ALA A 123 -8.58 -4.95 -5.33
C ALA A 123 -9.46 -4.84 -4.08
N THR A 124 -9.83 -3.61 -3.69
CA THR A 124 -10.74 -3.39 -2.56
C THR A 124 -12.11 -3.99 -2.82
N ARG A 125 -12.67 -3.82 -4.03
CA ARG A 125 -13.97 -4.40 -4.39
C ARG A 125 -13.93 -5.93 -4.34
N ALA A 126 -12.91 -6.55 -4.92
CA ALA A 126 -12.81 -8.01 -4.99
C ALA A 126 -12.59 -8.65 -3.61
N ALA A 127 -11.68 -8.12 -2.79
CA ALA A 127 -11.46 -8.59 -1.43
C ALA A 127 -12.63 -8.24 -0.51
N GLY A 128 -13.29 -7.11 -0.74
CA GLY A 128 -14.41 -6.61 0.05
C GLY A 128 -15.61 -7.54 0.10
N GLU A 129 -15.88 -8.28 -0.97
CA GLU A 129 -16.95 -9.30 -1.00
C GLU A 129 -16.71 -10.36 0.10
N HIS A 130 -15.47 -10.77 0.34
CA HIS A 130 -15.11 -11.72 1.41
C HIS A 130 -15.12 -11.05 2.78
N LEU A 131 -14.48 -9.87 2.93
CA LEU A 131 -14.39 -9.15 4.21
C LEU A 131 -15.77 -8.80 4.78
N VAL A 132 -16.67 -8.32 3.94
CA VAL A 132 -18.04 -7.97 4.33
C VAL A 132 -18.87 -9.22 4.67
N ALA A 133 -18.74 -10.28 3.88
CA ALA A 133 -19.47 -11.53 4.13
C ALA A 133 -19.05 -12.22 5.43
N GLN A 134 -17.76 -12.16 5.81
CA GLN A 134 -17.27 -12.73 7.07
C GLN A 134 -17.52 -11.83 8.30
N GLY A 135 -17.90 -10.56 8.10
CA GLY A 135 -18.20 -9.62 9.18
C GLY A 135 -16.94 -9.16 9.95
N SER A 136 -15.77 -9.16 9.30
CA SER A 136 -14.51 -8.65 9.86
C SER A 136 -13.48 -8.43 8.77
N GLY A 137 -12.58 -7.46 8.94
CA GLY A 137 -11.48 -7.25 8.02
C GLY A 137 -10.80 -5.91 8.16
N LYS A 138 -9.62 -5.80 7.56
CA LYS A 138 -8.81 -4.58 7.52
C LYS A 138 -8.39 -4.27 6.08
N VAL A 139 -8.57 -3.02 5.67
CA VAL A 139 -8.05 -2.50 4.41
C VAL A 139 -7.10 -1.36 4.72
N VAL A 140 -5.86 -1.46 4.24
CA VAL A 140 -4.83 -0.42 4.37
C VAL A 140 -4.47 0.08 2.98
N ASN A 141 -4.81 1.32 2.69
CA ASN A 141 -4.51 1.96 1.41
C ASN A 141 -3.23 2.80 1.53
N ILE A 142 -2.28 2.63 0.60
CA ILE A 142 -1.10 3.48 0.57
C ILE A 142 -1.38 4.75 -0.24
N ALA A 143 -1.65 5.83 0.50
CA ALA A 143 -1.78 7.17 -0.02
C ALA A 143 -0.38 7.82 -0.22
N SER A 144 -0.25 9.08 0.07
CA SER A 144 1.00 9.85 0.12
C SER A 144 0.73 11.16 0.85
N ASN A 145 1.75 11.76 1.43
CA ASN A 145 1.65 13.13 1.92
C ASN A 145 1.37 14.14 0.78
N PHE A 146 1.60 13.76 -0.48
CA PHE A 146 1.21 14.55 -1.67
C PHE A 146 -0.32 14.61 -1.86
N ALA A 147 -1.10 13.80 -1.16
CA ALA A 147 -2.55 13.95 -1.09
C ALA A 147 -3.00 15.25 -0.38
N PHE A 148 -2.12 15.86 0.42
CA PHE A 148 -2.42 17.00 1.29
C PHE A 148 -1.70 18.27 0.91
N LYS A 149 -0.89 18.25 -0.16
CA LYS A 149 -0.13 19.42 -0.63
C LYS A 149 0.07 19.39 -2.14
N GLY A 150 0.17 20.58 -2.76
CA GLY A 150 0.56 20.71 -4.16
C GLY A 150 2.07 20.54 -4.33
N VAL A 151 2.47 19.73 -5.30
CA VAL A 151 3.88 19.56 -5.70
C VAL A 151 4.00 19.78 -7.20
N PRO A 152 4.78 20.79 -7.63
CA PRO A 152 4.98 21.06 -9.06
C PRO A 152 5.45 19.80 -9.81
N GLY A 153 4.91 19.58 -11.01
CA GLY A 153 5.22 18.43 -11.85
C GLY A 153 4.50 17.13 -11.45
N HIS A 154 3.72 17.10 -10.35
CA HIS A 154 3.10 15.87 -9.85
C HIS A 154 1.56 15.94 -9.86
N ALA A 155 0.96 16.63 -10.84
CA ALA A 155 -0.49 16.85 -10.86
C ALA A 155 -1.29 15.54 -10.79
N ALA A 156 -1.01 14.58 -11.69
CA ALA A 156 -1.68 13.28 -11.72
C ALA A 156 -1.46 12.50 -10.41
N TYR A 157 -0.23 12.48 -9.91
CA TYR A 157 0.09 11.75 -8.68
C TYR A 157 -0.60 12.34 -7.45
N CYS A 158 -0.52 13.67 -7.24
CA CYS A 158 -1.21 14.34 -6.14
C CYS A 158 -2.72 14.08 -6.18
N ALA A 159 -3.35 14.24 -7.35
CA ALA A 159 -4.76 14.00 -7.54
C ALA A 159 -5.14 12.53 -7.26
N SER A 160 -4.35 11.57 -7.76
CA SER A 160 -4.59 10.15 -7.53
C SER A 160 -4.50 9.77 -6.05
N LYS A 161 -3.53 10.32 -5.31
CA LYS A 161 -3.36 10.03 -3.87
C LYS A 161 -4.42 10.73 -3.01
N ALA A 162 -4.90 11.91 -3.41
CA ALA A 162 -6.07 12.54 -2.80
C ALA A 162 -7.35 11.72 -3.05
N ALA A 163 -7.51 11.15 -4.25
CA ALA A 163 -8.62 10.25 -4.56
C ALA A 163 -8.60 8.99 -3.67
N VAL A 164 -7.42 8.40 -3.40
CA VAL A 164 -7.27 7.25 -2.49
C VAL A 164 -7.70 7.62 -1.06
N VAL A 165 -7.35 8.82 -0.57
CA VAL A 165 -7.80 9.30 0.75
C VAL A 165 -9.33 9.45 0.81
N ALA A 166 -9.93 10.06 -0.21
CA ALA A 166 -11.39 10.20 -0.28
C ALA A 166 -12.09 8.83 -0.38
N PHE A 167 -11.55 7.91 -1.19
CA PHE A 167 -12.04 6.53 -1.31
C PHE A 167 -11.98 5.79 0.03
N THR A 168 -10.86 5.92 0.75
CA THR A 168 -10.68 5.34 2.10
C THR A 168 -11.81 5.78 3.05
N ARG A 169 -12.09 7.09 3.11
CA ARG A 169 -13.16 7.65 3.95
C ARG A 169 -14.54 7.11 3.57
N THR A 170 -14.83 7.03 2.27
CA THR A 170 -16.13 6.54 1.81
C THR A 170 -16.34 5.07 2.17
N MET A 171 -15.34 4.22 1.89
CA MET A 171 -15.42 2.80 2.20
C MET A 171 -15.46 2.52 3.71
N SER A 172 -14.79 3.33 4.51
CA SER A 172 -14.85 3.21 5.97
C SER A 172 -16.27 3.38 6.53
N VAL A 173 -17.00 4.36 6.03
CA VAL A 173 -18.40 4.62 6.45
C VAL A 173 -19.33 3.51 5.94
N GLU A 174 -19.13 3.06 4.70
CA GLU A 174 -19.97 2.03 4.09
C GLU A 174 -19.83 0.67 4.78
N TRP A 175 -18.58 0.31 5.19
CA TRP A 175 -18.27 -1.02 5.70
C TRP A 175 -18.14 -1.12 7.22
N ALA A 176 -18.20 -0.01 7.95
CA ALA A 176 -18.12 0.00 9.42
C ALA A 176 -19.14 -0.93 10.08
N ARG A 177 -20.38 -0.96 9.59
CA ARG A 177 -21.44 -1.86 10.10
C ARG A 177 -21.15 -3.35 9.91
N HIS A 178 -20.22 -3.68 9.03
CA HIS A 178 -19.73 -5.03 8.76
C HIS A 178 -18.45 -5.36 9.51
N ASN A 179 -18.05 -4.50 10.46
CA ASN A 179 -16.81 -4.64 11.23
C ASN A 179 -15.56 -4.72 10.33
N VAL A 180 -15.57 -3.98 9.20
CA VAL A 180 -14.42 -3.84 8.30
C VAL A 180 -13.88 -2.43 8.43
N GLN A 181 -12.64 -2.30 8.91
CA GLN A 181 -11.96 -1.03 9.03
C GLN A 181 -11.14 -0.73 7.77
N VAL A 182 -11.32 0.47 7.24
CA VAL A 182 -10.61 0.95 6.04
C VAL A 182 -9.84 2.20 6.40
N ASN A 183 -8.51 2.13 6.39
CA ASN A 183 -7.62 3.23 6.73
C ASN A 183 -6.54 3.43 5.66
N ALA A 184 -5.84 4.55 5.70
CA ALA A 184 -4.74 4.84 4.82
C ALA A 184 -3.45 5.13 5.59
N LEU A 185 -2.31 4.80 5.00
CA LEU A 185 -1.00 5.30 5.36
C LEU A 185 -0.54 6.28 4.28
N ALA A 186 -0.06 7.44 4.68
CA ALA A 186 0.45 8.49 3.78
C ALA A 186 1.94 8.75 4.05
N PRO A 187 2.84 7.98 3.42
CA PRO A 187 4.27 8.21 3.53
C PRO A 187 4.68 9.55 2.91
N GLY A 188 5.77 10.12 3.43
CA GLY A 188 6.56 11.14 2.76
C GLY A 188 7.54 10.55 1.76
N TYR A 189 8.72 11.18 1.63
CA TYR A 189 9.81 10.60 0.84
C TYR A 189 10.44 9.41 1.58
N VAL A 190 10.23 8.21 1.05
CA VAL A 190 10.80 6.94 1.52
C VAL A 190 11.76 6.41 0.47
N ALA A 191 12.94 5.96 0.87
CA ALA A 191 13.99 5.47 -0.02
C ALA A 191 13.58 4.16 -0.71
N THR A 192 13.02 4.26 -1.91
CA THR A 192 12.55 3.13 -2.71
C THR A 192 12.98 3.28 -4.17
N ASP A 193 12.79 2.25 -4.98
CA ASP A 193 13.04 2.33 -6.43
C ASP A 193 12.15 3.35 -7.15
N LEU A 194 11.01 3.71 -6.54
CA LEU A 194 10.09 4.71 -7.10
C LEU A 194 10.76 6.09 -7.24
N ASN A 195 11.75 6.38 -6.41
CA ASN A 195 12.50 7.63 -6.41
C ASN A 195 14.01 7.42 -6.59
N ALA A 196 14.41 6.34 -7.26
CA ALA A 196 15.83 6.02 -7.51
C ALA A 196 16.56 7.13 -8.29
N GLU A 197 15.91 7.69 -9.31
CA GLU A 197 16.46 8.80 -10.10
C GLU A 197 16.69 10.05 -9.23
N LEU A 198 15.72 10.40 -8.37
CA LEU A 198 15.87 11.51 -7.42
C LEU A 198 17.03 11.28 -6.45
N ARG A 199 17.24 10.04 -6.01
CA ARG A 199 18.33 9.68 -5.08
C ARG A 199 19.71 9.66 -5.74
N ALA A 200 19.74 9.46 -7.06
CA ALA A 200 20.98 9.51 -7.85
C ALA A 200 21.43 10.95 -8.17
N ASP A 201 20.55 11.93 -8.05
CA ASP A 201 20.83 13.35 -8.23
C ASP A 201 20.98 14.04 -6.86
N GLU A 202 22.24 14.31 -6.47
CA GLU A 202 22.56 14.89 -5.17
C GLU A 202 21.93 16.27 -4.95
N GLU A 203 21.85 17.10 -6.01
CA GLU A 203 21.28 18.46 -5.90
C GLU A 203 19.76 18.38 -5.71
N ALA A 204 19.09 17.57 -6.52
CA ALA A 204 17.65 17.33 -6.41
C ALA A 204 17.29 16.70 -5.05
N GLN A 205 18.07 15.72 -4.60
CA GLN A 205 17.91 15.11 -3.29
C GLN A 205 18.08 16.13 -2.16
N ALA A 206 19.15 16.94 -2.18
CA ALA A 206 19.39 17.96 -1.18
C ALA A 206 18.26 19.00 -1.13
N LYS A 207 17.69 19.37 -2.29
CA LYS A 207 16.53 20.26 -2.39
C LYS A 207 15.30 19.66 -1.72
N VAL A 208 15.02 18.37 -1.97
CA VAL A 208 13.92 17.64 -1.33
C VAL A 208 14.14 17.56 0.18
N LEU A 209 15.34 17.17 0.64
CA LEU A 209 15.63 17.03 2.07
C LEU A 209 15.52 18.34 2.84
N ARG A 210 15.78 19.49 2.19
CA ARG A 210 15.50 20.82 2.79
C ARG A 210 14.02 21.02 3.08
N SER A 211 13.13 20.36 2.32
CA SER A 211 11.69 20.43 2.53
C SER A 211 11.18 19.50 3.64
N VAL A 212 11.96 18.52 4.06
CA VAL A 212 11.64 17.57 5.13
C VAL A 212 12.25 18.05 6.46
N PRO A 213 11.47 18.36 7.50
CA PRO A 213 12.02 18.77 8.80
C PRO A 213 13.03 17.79 9.40
N ALA A 214 12.77 16.48 9.26
CA ALA A 214 13.69 15.43 9.73
C ALA A 214 15.01 15.36 8.94
N ARG A 215 15.16 16.12 7.82
CA ARG A 215 16.37 16.22 6.99
C ARG A 215 16.88 14.90 6.39
N ARG A 216 16.04 13.92 6.28
CA ARG A 216 16.32 12.63 5.65
C ARG A 216 15.08 12.07 4.96
N MET A 217 15.28 11.10 4.10
CA MET A 217 14.20 10.20 3.68
C MET A 217 13.92 9.18 4.80
N GLY A 218 12.70 8.66 4.83
CA GLY A 218 12.39 7.47 5.61
C GLY A 218 12.88 6.23 4.89
N GLU A 219 12.99 5.12 5.63
CA GLU A 219 13.25 3.80 5.08
C GLU A 219 11.92 3.02 4.98
N PRO A 220 11.80 2.05 4.04
CA PRO A 220 10.60 1.23 3.92
C PRO A 220 10.19 0.54 5.24
N GLU A 221 11.18 0.13 6.02
CA GLU A 221 11.01 -0.53 7.32
C GLU A 221 10.39 0.40 8.38
N GLU A 222 10.51 1.73 8.23
CA GLU A 222 9.85 2.70 9.12
C GLU A 222 8.34 2.82 8.85
N MET A 223 7.88 2.33 7.69
CA MET A 223 6.45 2.23 7.38
C MET A 223 5.81 0.95 7.96
N ALA A 224 6.63 -0.08 8.17
CA ALA A 224 6.20 -1.41 8.56
C ALA A 224 5.40 -1.47 9.89
N PRO A 225 5.80 -0.80 11.00
CA PRO A 225 5.03 -0.80 12.24
C PRO A 225 3.60 -0.26 12.07
N TRP A 226 3.41 0.73 11.21
CA TRP A 226 2.10 1.30 10.91
C TRP A 226 1.21 0.33 10.14
N MET A 227 1.80 -0.51 9.25
CA MET A 227 1.05 -1.57 8.56
C MET A 227 0.52 -2.60 9.57
N VAL A 228 1.36 -3.06 10.50
CA VAL A 228 0.94 -4.01 11.54
C VAL A 228 -0.13 -3.40 12.44
N LEU A 229 0.03 -2.13 12.85
CA LEU A 229 -0.97 -1.43 13.65
C LEU A 229 -2.32 -1.35 12.92
N LEU A 230 -2.32 -0.91 11.66
CA LEU A 230 -3.55 -0.73 10.88
C LEU A 230 -4.20 -2.06 10.47
N ALA A 231 -3.42 -3.14 10.37
CA ALA A 231 -3.90 -4.50 10.09
C ALA A 231 -4.34 -5.26 11.34
N GLY A 232 -3.94 -4.81 12.52
CA GLY A 232 -4.13 -5.50 13.80
C GLY A 232 -5.27 -4.96 14.65
N PRO A 233 -5.47 -5.56 15.85
CA PRO A 233 -6.54 -5.18 16.77
C PRO A 233 -6.39 -3.77 17.35
N ALA A 234 -5.18 -3.20 17.35
CA ALA A 234 -4.95 -1.82 17.81
C ALA A 234 -5.75 -0.78 17.03
N SER A 235 -6.22 -1.12 15.82
CA SER A 235 -7.04 -0.24 14.98
C SER A 235 -8.52 -0.62 14.91
N ASP A 236 -9.05 -1.45 15.84
CA ASP A 236 -10.44 -1.93 15.75
C ASP A 236 -11.48 -0.80 15.84
N PHE A 237 -11.16 0.29 16.54
CA PHE A 237 -12.03 1.48 16.60
C PHE A 237 -11.58 2.62 15.69
N MET A 238 -10.59 2.38 14.82
CA MET A 238 -10.02 3.35 13.88
C MET A 238 -10.46 3.01 12.45
N THR A 239 -11.27 3.86 11.84
CA THR A 239 -11.69 3.69 10.44
C THR A 239 -11.86 5.03 9.75
N GLY A 240 -11.49 5.14 8.47
CA GLY A 240 -11.52 6.36 7.67
C GLY A 240 -10.33 7.29 7.90
N GLU A 241 -9.37 6.88 8.72
CA GLU A 241 -8.23 7.72 9.08
C GLU A 241 -7.09 7.58 8.07
N THR A 242 -6.29 8.65 7.98
CA THR A 242 -5.05 8.65 7.18
C THR A 242 -3.88 9.03 8.07
N VAL A 243 -3.04 8.05 8.38
CA VAL A 243 -1.83 8.24 9.17
C VAL A 243 -0.72 8.81 8.29
N VAL A 244 -0.25 10.02 8.59
CA VAL A 244 0.85 10.66 7.85
C VAL A 244 2.18 10.32 8.52
N VAL A 245 3.13 9.76 7.75
CA VAL A 245 4.48 9.41 8.21
C VAL A 245 5.49 9.98 7.21
N ASP A 246 5.87 11.26 7.42
CA ASP A 246 6.58 12.05 6.39
C ASP A 246 7.74 12.90 6.92
N GLY A 247 8.23 12.63 8.11
CA GLY A 247 9.31 13.40 8.74
C GLY A 247 8.93 14.86 9.02
N GLY A 248 7.62 15.16 9.15
CA GLY A 248 7.07 16.47 9.45
C GLY A 248 6.86 17.35 8.22
N GLN A 249 6.91 16.79 7.01
CA GLN A 249 6.84 17.59 5.77
C GLN A 249 5.48 18.29 5.59
N THR A 250 4.39 17.71 6.08
CA THR A 250 3.03 18.30 6.01
C THR A 250 2.65 19.11 7.25
N ALA A 251 3.45 19.11 8.32
CA ALA A 251 3.17 19.82 9.56
C ALA A 251 3.48 21.33 9.49
N ARG A 252 3.90 21.86 8.34
CA ARG A 252 4.27 23.27 8.12
C ARG A 252 3.59 23.85 6.88
#